data_9050506d2d69749b0874e0cd16c19fb5
#
_entry.id   9050506d2d69749b0874e0cd16c19fb5
#
_cell.length_a   1.000
_cell.length_b   1.000
_cell.length_c   1.000
_cell.angle_alpha   90.00
_cell.angle_beta   90.00
_cell.angle_gamma   90.00
#
_symmetry.space_group_name_H-M   'P 1'
#
loop_
_entity.id
_entity.type
_entity.pdbx_description
1 polymer ?
#
loop_
_entity_poly.entity_id
_entity_poly.type
_entity_poly.pdbx_seq_one_letter_code
_entity_poly.pdbx_strand_id
1 'polypeptide(L)'
;MNIGKLARYSIAAALLLAVAGCATAPKLSLWRDEAPAKKALLEYVEAVTDKGSPDYIPPSARVAVFDFDGTLFCETDPTYFDWLLYEHRVLDDPSYKPTDEQRKAAIASRTRTSIPGLTPDRERLIVEVYRGMTLEEFAAYVRAFMEEPQPGFTGLKRGAAYYLPMLEVVKLLMAKDFRVYVCSGSDRLLLREVVPPVIDLPPDRLIGSDSAIVARGQNGRDGLAYTYQQDDVLVMGGKCIVKNLQMNKVPAIVREIGVQPVLAFGNSFSDASMLNYTLSRNPHKALGFMLLCDDTEREYGNLAKARKVREACGPNGWIPVSMKDDWTTIYGDGVKRK
;
A
#
# COMPACT_ATOMS: atom_id res chain seq x y z
N MET A 1 -53.27 49.75 -28.69
CA MET A 1 -53.49 50.12 -27.27
C MET A 1 -53.32 48.85 -26.44
N ASN A 2 -52.21 48.60 -25.82
CA ASN A 2 -52.01 48.31 -24.43
C ASN A 2 -50.56 47.99 -24.19
N ILE A 3 -50.03 48.76 -23.29
CA ILE A 3 -48.67 48.76 -22.78
C ILE A 3 -48.56 47.69 -21.70
N GLY A 4 -47.68 46.73 -21.83
CA GLY A 4 -47.49 45.62 -20.87
C GLY A 4 -46.06 45.56 -20.37
N LYS A 5 -45.85 45.99 -19.21
CA LYS A 5 -44.85 45.83 -18.13
C LYS A 5 -43.60 45.00 -18.44
N LEU A 6 -42.45 45.66 -18.53
CA LEU A 6 -41.13 45.09 -18.31
C LEU A 6 -40.97 44.70 -16.83
N ALA A 7 -40.79 43.43 -16.56
CA ALA A 7 -40.35 42.92 -15.27
C ALA A 7 -38.82 42.94 -15.18
N ARG A 8 -38.29 43.74 -14.27
CA ARG A 8 -36.87 43.82 -13.94
C ARG A 8 -36.52 42.61 -13.06
N TYR A 9 -35.68 41.70 -13.57
CA TYR A 9 -35.06 40.69 -12.77
C TYR A 9 -33.76 41.24 -12.16
N SER A 10 -33.79 41.49 -10.86
CA SER A 10 -32.59 41.80 -10.06
C SER A 10 -31.84 40.50 -9.85
N ILE A 11 -30.67 40.33 -10.45
CA ILE A 11 -29.74 39.24 -10.18
C ILE A 11 -29.00 39.62 -8.90
N ALA A 12 -29.36 38.98 -7.78
CA ALA A 12 -28.59 39.00 -6.56
C ALA A 12 -27.39 38.07 -6.72
N ALA A 13 -26.23 38.61 -6.97
CA ALA A 13 -24.98 37.87 -6.94
C ALA A 13 -24.65 37.53 -5.49
N ALA A 14 -24.91 36.27 -5.07
CA ALA A 14 -24.44 35.76 -3.81
C ALA A 14 -22.93 35.46 -3.92
N LEU A 15 -22.11 36.35 -3.30
CA LEU A 15 -20.71 36.06 -3.05
C LEU A 15 -20.61 34.91 -2.04
N LEU A 16 -20.32 33.71 -2.52
CA LEU A 16 -19.84 32.63 -1.69
C LEU A 16 -18.40 32.93 -1.29
N LEU A 17 -18.23 33.53 -0.11
CA LEU A 17 -16.94 33.55 0.60
C LEU A 17 -16.58 32.11 0.95
N ALA A 18 -15.72 31.51 0.15
CA ALA A 18 -15.03 30.27 0.55
C ALA A 18 -14.13 30.63 1.74
N VAL A 19 -14.61 30.33 2.94
CA VAL A 19 -13.76 30.32 4.13
C VAL A 19 -12.82 29.12 3.93
N ALA A 20 -11.64 29.41 3.38
CA ALA A 20 -10.52 28.48 3.44
C ALA A 20 -10.13 28.38 4.93
N GLY A 21 -10.77 27.45 5.63
CA GLY A 21 -10.32 27.04 6.94
C GLY A 21 -8.90 26.53 6.78
N CYS A 22 -7.92 27.21 7.38
CA CYS A 22 -6.59 26.65 7.60
C CYS A 22 -6.75 25.40 8.46
N ALA A 23 -6.99 24.26 7.81
CA ALA A 23 -6.85 22.98 8.48
C ALA A 23 -5.38 22.91 8.87
N THR A 24 -5.09 22.98 10.16
CA THR A 24 -3.74 22.76 10.68
C THR A 24 -3.26 21.41 10.14
N ALA A 25 -2.08 21.38 9.53
CA ALA A 25 -1.51 20.14 9.01
C ALA A 25 -1.53 19.06 10.10
N PRO A 26 -1.87 17.80 9.76
CA PRO A 26 -1.93 16.73 10.74
C PRO A 26 -0.60 16.66 11.51
N LYS A 27 -0.70 16.68 12.84
CA LYS A 27 0.46 16.45 13.70
C LYS A 27 0.70 14.95 13.75
N LEU A 28 1.96 14.52 13.74
CA LEU A 28 2.34 13.12 13.98
C LEU A 28 2.21 12.82 15.49
N SER A 29 0.96 12.80 15.98
CA SER A 29 0.63 12.72 17.41
C SER A 29 0.86 11.31 17.98
N LEU A 30 0.85 10.30 17.12
CA LEU A 30 1.12 8.90 17.47
C LEU A 30 2.62 8.55 17.41
N TRP A 31 3.47 9.56 17.13
CA TRP A 31 4.91 9.46 17.19
C TRP A 31 5.44 10.18 18.45
N ARG A 32 6.44 9.61 19.10
CA ARG A 32 7.12 10.27 20.22
C ARG A 32 7.82 11.53 19.71
N ASP A 33 7.86 12.57 20.55
CA ASP A 33 8.42 13.86 20.12
C ASP A 33 9.94 13.80 19.91
N GLU A 34 10.62 12.92 20.61
CA GLU A 34 12.07 12.72 20.51
C GLU A 34 12.49 11.85 19.34
N ALA A 35 11.53 11.18 18.65
CA ALA A 35 11.81 10.23 17.58
C ALA A 35 12.63 10.88 16.46
N PRO A 36 13.85 10.39 16.17
CA PRO A 36 14.71 10.99 15.14
C PRO A 36 14.07 10.97 13.75
N ALA A 37 13.35 9.90 13.43
CA ALA A 37 12.65 9.77 12.15
C ALA A 37 11.52 10.79 12.01
N LYS A 38 10.76 11.08 13.08
CA LYS A 38 9.75 12.15 13.12
C LYS A 38 10.35 13.51 12.79
N LYS A 39 11.46 13.85 13.49
CA LYS A 39 12.16 15.14 13.30
C LYS A 39 12.64 15.28 11.85
N ALA A 40 13.34 14.28 11.35
CA ALA A 40 13.85 14.28 9.99
C ALA A 40 12.73 14.44 8.94
N LEU A 41 11.60 13.75 9.14
CA LEU A 41 10.45 13.87 8.23
C LEU A 41 9.81 15.26 8.28
N LEU A 42 9.57 15.81 9.47
CA LEU A 42 8.95 17.13 9.62
C LEU A 42 9.83 18.25 9.09
N GLU A 43 11.13 18.24 9.41
CA GLU A 43 12.11 19.19 8.86
C GLU A 43 12.21 19.10 7.34
N TYR A 44 12.20 17.90 6.79
CA TYR A 44 12.19 17.70 5.35
C TYR A 44 10.91 18.25 4.71
N VAL A 45 9.74 17.90 5.24
CA VAL A 45 8.46 18.37 4.69
C VAL A 45 8.36 19.89 4.74
N GLU A 46 8.79 20.52 5.83
CA GLU A 46 8.84 21.98 5.95
C GLU A 46 9.76 22.56 4.87
N ALA A 47 11.01 22.11 4.78
CA ALA A 47 11.99 22.61 3.83
C ALA A 47 11.53 22.51 2.37
N VAL A 48 10.92 21.38 1.97
CA VAL A 48 10.55 21.16 0.56
C VAL A 48 9.20 21.77 0.18
N THR A 49 8.42 22.21 1.16
CA THR A 49 7.11 22.85 0.89
C THR A 49 7.12 24.36 1.05
N ASP A 50 8.11 24.93 1.72
CA ASP A 50 8.30 26.37 1.82
C ASP A 50 8.88 26.93 0.51
N LYS A 51 8.13 27.83 -0.14
CA LYS A 51 8.55 28.47 -1.39
C LYS A 51 9.79 29.36 -1.24
N GLY A 52 10.12 29.79 -0.03
CA GLY A 52 11.31 30.58 0.29
C GLY A 52 12.56 29.71 0.52
N SER A 53 12.39 28.40 0.65
CA SER A 53 13.47 27.46 0.91
C SER A 53 14.28 27.16 -0.36
N PRO A 54 15.62 27.02 -0.27
CA PRO A 54 16.43 26.52 -1.38
C PRO A 54 16.11 25.06 -1.77
N ASP A 55 15.51 24.30 -0.85
CA ASP A 55 15.09 22.92 -1.05
C ASP A 55 13.65 22.78 -1.59
N TYR A 56 12.99 23.89 -1.93
CA TYR A 56 11.60 23.87 -2.40
C TYR A 56 11.40 22.92 -3.58
N ILE A 57 10.41 22.07 -3.47
CA ILE A 57 9.99 21.14 -4.54
C ILE A 57 8.57 21.52 -4.98
N PRO A 58 8.31 21.75 -6.27
CA PRO A 58 6.96 22.04 -6.75
C PRO A 58 6.03 20.83 -6.53
N PRO A 59 4.71 21.03 -6.30
CA PRO A 59 3.76 19.94 -6.06
C PRO A 59 3.78 18.84 -7.12
N SER A 60 4.04 19.19 -8.39
CA SER A 60 4.15 18.22 -9.49
C SER A 60 5.31 17.22 -9.34
N ALA A 61 6.35 17.58 -8.57
CA ALA A 61 7.50 16.72 -8.29
C ALA A 61 7.47 16.11 -6.88
N ARG A 62 6.52 16.48 -6.01
CA ARG A 62 6.36 15.89 -4.67
C ARG A 62 5.71 14.51 -4.77
N VAL A 63 6.49 13.48 -5.01
CA VAL A 63 6.04 12.08 -5.05
C VAL A 63 6.57 11.32 -3.86
N ALA A 64 5.68 10.65 -3.12
CA ALA A 64 6.01 9.75 -2.04
C ALA A 64 5.51 8.33 -2.37
N VAL A 65 6.37 7.33 -2.20
CA VAL A 65 6.02 5.93 -2.43
C VAL A 65 6.14 5.14 -1.13
N PHE A 66 5.17 4.27 -0.89
CA PHE A 66 5.10 3.42 0.28
C PHE A 66 5.01 1.96 -0.14
N ASP A 67 5.81 1.09 0.47
CA ASP A 67 5.44 -0.31 0.51
C ASP A 67 4.16 -0.50 1.35
N PHE A 68 3.52 -1.66 1.24
CA PHE A 68 2.26 -1.92 1.93
C PHE A 68 2.49 -2.79 3.17
N ASP A 69 2.76 -4.08 2.99
CA ASP A 69 2.90 -5.04 4.08
C ASP A 69 4.16 -4.75 4.92
N GLY A 70 3.99 -4.50 6.21
CA GLY A 70 5.08 -4.13 7.13
C GLY A 70 5.50 -2.66 7.07
N THR A 71 4.86 -1.86 6.20
CA THR A 71 5.11 -0.41 6.07
C THR A 71 3.87 0.42 6.41
N LEU A 72 2.76 0.17 5.75
CA LEU A 72 1.45 0.77 6.06
C LEU A 72 0.56 -0.19 6.82
N PHE A 73 0.74 -1.48 6.61
CA PHE A 73 -0.14 -2.55 7.01
C PHE A 73 0.61 -3.66 7.74
N CYS A 74 -0.08 -4.37 8.62
CA CYS A 74 0.45 -5.48 9.40
C CYS A 74 1.08 -6.55 8.50
N GLU A 75 2.33 -6.90 8.79
CA GLU A 75 3.03 -7.99 8.13
C GLU A 75 2.79 -9.32 8.84
N THR A 76 2.58 -9.29 10.17
CA THR A 76 2.51 -10.45 11.07
C THR A 76 3.46 -11.56 10.65
N ASP A 77 4.77 -11.29 10.82
CA ASP A 77 5.84 -12.20 10.38
C ASP A 77 5.53 -13.67 10.74
N PRO A 78 5.54 -14.59 9.78
CA PRO A 78 6.00 -14.41 8.40
C PRO A 78 4.88 -14.27 7.34
N THR A 79 3.65 -13.94 7.71
CA THR A 79 2.49 -14.09 6.84
C THR A 79 1.92 -12.74 6.41
N TYR A 80 1.94 -12.48 5.11
CA TYR A 80 1.36 -11.32 4.45
C TYR A 80 -0.14 -11.50 4.18
N PHE A 81 -0.85 -10.42 3.85
CA PHE A 81 -2.29 -10.47 3.57
C PHE A 81 -2.65 -11.43 2.42
N ASP A 82 -1.90 -11.41 1.33
CA ASP A 82 -2.11 -12.30 0.18
C ASP A 82 -1.95 -13.80 0.54
N TRP A 83 -1.03 -14.12 1.46
CA TRP A 83 -0.87 -15.47 2.00
C TRP A 83 -2.03 -15.89 2.87
N LEU A 84 -2.50 -15.02 3.75
CA LEU A 84 -3.67 -15.30 4.60
C LEU A 84 -4.92 -15.52 3.74
N LEU A 85 -5.09 -14.73 2.67
CA LEU A 85 -6.18 -14.90 1.72
C LEU A 85 -6.08 -16.23 0.97
N TYR A 86 -4.87 -16.62 0.55
CA TYR A 86 -4.60 -17.92 -0.06
C TYR A 86 -4.90 -19.08 0.88
N GLU A 87 -4.42 -19.02 2.14
CA GLU A 87 -4.69 -20.03 3.17
C GLU A 87 -6.20 -20.21 3.39
N HIS A 88 -6.93 -19.10 3.51
CA HIS A 88 -8.37 -19.11 3.65
C HIS A 88 -9.04 -19.78 2.44
N ARG A 89 -8.65 -19.42 1.22
CA ARG A 89 -9.21 -19.98 -0.02
C ARG A 89 -9.00 -21.50 -0.10
N VAL A 90 -7.82 -21.97 0.31
CA VAL A 90 -7.44 -23.38 0.16
C VAL A 90 -7.94 -24.26 1.32
N LEU A 91 -7.94 -23.75 2.54
CA LEU A 91 -8.18 -24.57 3.74
C LEU A 91 -9.57 -24.35 4.37
N ASP A 92 -10.17 -23.17 4.19
CA ASP A 92 -11.37 -22.78 4.92
C ASP A 92 -12.59 -22.52 4.00
N ASP A 93 -12.37 -22.29 2.70
CA ASP A 93 -13.46 -22.04 1.75
C ASP A 93 -14.00 -23.36 1.17
N PRO A 94 -15.22 -23.80 1.56
CA PRO A 94 -15.79 -25.04 1.09
C PRO A 94 -16.15 -25.04 -0.41
N SER A 95 -16.22 -23.85 -1.03
CA SER A 95 -16.54 -23.72 -2.47
C SER A 95 -15.35 -24.02 -3.37
N TYR A 96 -14.13 -24.07 -2.84
CA TYR A 96 -12.91 -24.35 -3.58
C TYR A 96 -12.42 -25.77 -3.36
N LYS A 97 -11.96 -26.41 -4.43
CA LYS A 97 -11.37 -27.76 -4.39
C LYS A 97 -9.87 -27.65 -4.71
N PRO A 98 -9.01 -27.53 -3.69
CA PRO A 98 -7.58 -27.41 -3.90
C PRO A 98 -6.93 -28.69 -4.37
N THR A 99 -5.82 -28.58 -5.10
CA THR A 99 -4.91 -29.69 -5.36
C THR A 99 -4.13 -30.04 -4.10
N ASP A 100 -3.50 -31.23 -4.09
CA ASP A 100 -2.64 -31.67 -2.98
C ASP A 100 -1.44 -30.71 -2.78
N GLU A 101 -0.89 -30.18 -3.87
CA GLU A 101 0.20 -29.20 -3.83
C GLU A 101 -0.25 -27.88 -3.15
N GLN A 102 -1.40 -27.35 -3.56
CA GLN A 102 -1.97 -26.14 -2.96
C GLN A 102 -2.25 -26.35 -1.47
N ARG A 103 -2.85 -27.50 -1.11
CA ARG A 103 -3.14 -27.84 0.29
C ARG A 103 -1.88 -27.93 1.13
N LYS A 104 -0.84 -28.63 0.65
CA LYS A 104 0.45 -28.73 1.34
C LYS A 104 1.08 -27.36 1.56
N ALA A 105 1.10 -26.51 0.53
CA ALA A 105 1.65 -25.16 0.63
C ALA A 105 0.88 -24.29 1.61
N ALA A 106 -0.45 -24.35 1.61
CA ALA A 106 -1.29 -23.59 2.54
C ALA A 106 -1.13 -24.07 4.00
N ILE A 107 -1.02 -25.36 4.24
CA ILE A 107 -0.73 -25.91 5.57
C ILE A 107 0.65 -25.46 6.04
N ALA A 108 1.68 -25.55 5.19
CA ALA A 108 3.03 -25.11 5.53
C ALA A 108 3.09 -23.62 5.86
N SER A 109 2.36 -22.79 5.13
CA SER A 109 2.21 -21.36 5.43
C SER A 109 1.51 -21.13 6.77
N ARG A 110 0.36 -21.75 7.00
CA ARG A 110 -0.43 -21.62 8.24
C ARG A 110 0.32 -22.09 9.48
N THR A 111 1.06 -23.19 9.37
CA THR A 111 1.86 -23.75 10.47
C THR A 111 3.24 -23.10 10.61
N ARG A 112 3.59 -22.20 9.71
CA ARG A 112 4.90 -21.52 9.68
C ARG A 112 6.09 -22.46 9.64
N THR A 113 5.90 -23.70 9.18
CA THR A 113 6.95 -24.73 9.14
C THR A 113 7.87 -24.57 7.93
N SER A 114 7.38 -24.00 6.85
CA SER A 114 8.19 -23.62 5.69
C SER A 114 7.35 -22.70 4.81
N ILE A 115 7.76 -21.44 4.73
CA ILE A 115 7.34 -20.62 3.60
C ILE A 115 8.44 -20.78 2.57
N PRO A 116 8.20 -21.45 1.45
CA PRO A 116 9.18 -21.49 0.37
C PRO A 116 9.60 -20.06 0.04
N GLY A 117 10.88 -19.82 -0.16
CA GLY A 117 11.37 -18.52 -0.58
C GLY A 117 10.57 -17.97 -1.78
N LEU A 118 10.80 -16.74 -2.17
CA LEU A 118 10.19 -16.11 -3.35
C LEU A 118 10.61 -16.93 -4.60
N THR A 119 9.82 -17.95 -4.91
CA THR A 119 10.02 -18.81 -6.07
C THR A 119 8.89 -18.61 -7.06
N PRO A 120 9.11 -18.82 -8.36
CA PRO A 120 8.02 -18.76 -9.35
C PRO A 120 6.86 -19.69 -9.01
N ASP A 121 7.12 -20.84 -8.41
CA ASP A 121 6.09 -21.80 -8.00
C ASP A 121 5.20 -21.24 -6.88
N ARG A 122 5.77 -20.54 -5.94
CA ARG A 122 5.02 -19.88 -4.86
C ARG A 122 4.04 -18.86 -5.41
N GLU A 123 4.50 -17.98 -6.29
CA GLU A 123 3.64 -16.96 -6.90
C GLU A 123 2.55 -17.58 -7.76
N ARG A 124 2.86 -18.66 -8.46
CA ARG A 124 1.88 -19.46 -9.20
C ARG A 124 0.76 -19.97 -8.29
N LEU A 125 1.10 -20.55 -7.14
CA LEU A 125 0.12 -21.11 -6.21
C LEU A 125 -0.85 -20.03 -5.69
N ILE A 126 -0.34 -18.84 -5.32
CA ILE A 126 -1.16 -17.76 -4.78
C ILE A 126 -2.21 -17.28 -5.80
N VAL A 127 -1.84 -17.14 -7.06
CA VAL A 127 -2.74 -16.55 -8.07
C VAL A 127 -3.66 -17.57 -8.74
N GLU A 128 -3.24 -18.84 -8.79
CA GLU A 128 -3.96 -19.90 -9.49
C GLU A 128 -5.29 -20.24 -8.82
N VAL A 129 -5.40 -20.10 -7.51
CA VAL A 129 -6.62 -20.43 -6.73
C VAL A 129 -7.81 -19.51 -7.04
N TYR A 130 -7.55 -18.38 -7.68
CA TYR A 130 -8.58 -17.42 -8.09
C TYR A 130 -8.91 -17.49 -9.58
N ARG A 131 -8.27 -18.41 -10.34
CA ARG A 131 -8.51 -18.56 -11.78
C ARG A 131 -9.99 -18.72 -12.09
N GLY A 132 -10.46 -17.92 -13.06
CA GLY A 132 -11.84 -17.94 -13.56
C GLY A 132 -12.83 -17.12 -12.74
N MET A 133 -12.48 -16.63 -11.56
CA MET A 133 -13.29 -15.61 -10.88
C MET A 133 -13.35 -14.35 -11.75
N THR A 134 -14.53 -13.74 -11.86
CA THR A 134 -14.62 -12.38 -12.39
C THR A 134 -13.89 -11.40 -11.48
N LEU A 135 -13.54 -10.22 -11.99
CA LEU A 135 -12.87 -9.22 -11.16
C LEU A 135 -13.76 -8.80 -9.98
N GLU A 136 -15.09 -8.73 -10.19
CA GLU A 136 -16.03 -8.41 -9.11
C GLU A 136 -16.16 -9.54 -8.07
N GLU A 137 -16.17 -10.82 -8.51
CA GLU A 137 -16.16 -11.96 -7.58
C GLU A 137 -14.89 -11.98 -6.74
N PHE A 138 -13.72 -11.68 -7.34
CA PHE A 138 -12.47 -11.56 -6.61
C PHE A 138 -12.50 -10.39 -5.61
N ALA A 139 -12.95 -9.23 -6.04
CA ALA A 139 -13.09 -8.05 -5.20
C ALA A 139 -14.04 -8.32 -4.01
N ALA A 140 -15.20 -8.94 -4.26
CA ALA A 140 -16.14 -9.33 -3.21
C ALA A 140 -15.52 -10.34 -2.23
N TYR A 141 -14.72 -11.29 -2.73
CA TYR A 141 -14.01 -12.26 -1.91
C TYR A 141 -12.99 -11.58 -0.98
N VAL A 142 -12.20 -10.64 -1.50
CA VAL A 142 -11.27 -9.83 -0.70
C VAL A 142 -12.01 -9.03 0.37
N ARG A 143 -13.09 -8.32 -0.02
CA ARG A 143 -13.89 -7.52 0.93
C ARG A 143 -14.48 -8.37 2.06
N ALA A 144 -15.00 -9.56 1.75
CA ALA A 144 -15.51 -10.48 2.77
C ALA A 144 -14.40 -10.92 3.74
N PHE A 145 -13.22 -11.23 3.21
CA PHE A 145 -12.06 -11.63 4.01
C PHE A 145 -11.52 -10.51 4.92
N MET A 146 -11.65 -9.25 4.50
CA MET A 146 -11.25 -8.10 5.33
C MET A 146 -12.05 -8.00 6.64
N GLU A 147 -13.26 -8.55 6.68
CA GLU A 147 -14.12 -8.52 7.88
C GLU A 147 -13.73 -9.56 8.93
N GLU A 148 -12.91 -10.53 8.56
CA GLU A 148 -12.47 -11.56 9.49
C GLU A 148 -11.47 -11.03 10.54
N PRO A 149 -11.36 -11.70 11.70
CA PRO A 149 -10.35 -11.38 12.69
C PRO A 149 -8.92 -11.52 12.16
N GLN A 150 -8.06 -10.55 12.47
CA GLN A 150 -6.63 -10.66 12.17
C GLN A 150 -5.99 -11.71 13.08
N PRO A 151 -5.31 -12.74 12.53
CA PRO A 151 -4.61 -13.74 13.33
C PRO A 151 -3.61 -13.11 14.29
N GLY A 152 -3.50 -13.69 15.49
CA GLY A 152 -2.55 -13.21 16.49
C GLY A 152 -2.99 -11.98 17.29
N PHE A 153 -4.13 -11.35 16.95
CA PHE A 153 -4.62 -10.16 17.65
C PHE A 153 -6.04 -10.35 18.20
N THR A 154 -6.36 -9.58 19.23
CA THR A 154 -7.71 -9.38 19.73
C THR A 154 -8.17 -7.96 19.38
N GLY A 155 -9.42 -7.79 18.97
CA GLY A 155 -9.96 -6.47 18.63
C GLY A 155 -9.52 -5.91 17.27
N LEU A 156 -8.90 -6.72 16.41
CA LEU A 156 -8.43 -6.29 15.10
C LEU A 156 -9.04 -7.15 13.99
N LYS A 157 -9.64 -6.50 13.00
CA LYS A 157 -10.05 -7.13 11.75
C LYS A 157 -8.92 -7.05 10.72
N ARG A 158 -8.87 -7.99 9.77
CA ARG A 158 -7.85 -8.04 8.73
C ARG A 158 -7.78 -6.77 7.90
N GLY A 159 -8.91 -6.23 7.46
CA GLY A 159 -8.97 -4.99 6.69
C GLY A 159 -8.62 -3.72 7.47
N ALA A 160 -8.54 -3.79 8.81
CA ALA A 160 -8.23 -2.66 9.68
C ALA A 160 -6.79 -2.69 10.25
N ALA A 161 -5.97 -3.65 9.82
CA ALA A 161 -4.64 -3.88 10.39
C ALA A 161 -3.56 -2.88 9.90
N TYR A 162 -3.91 -1.60 9.86
CA TYR A 162 -3.00 -0.51 9.46
C TYR A 162 -2.19 0.01 10.65
N TYR A 163 -0.94 0.38 10.39
CA TYR A 163 -0.11 1.08 11.36
C TYR A 163 -0.57 2.55 11.46
N LEU A 164 -1.29 2.87 12.54
CA LEU A 164 -1.88 4.19 12.72
C LEU A 164 -0.88 5.35 12.62
N PRO A 165 0.38 5.24 13.14
CA PRO A 165 1.38 6.29 12.98
C PRO A 165 1.74 6.53 11.51
N MET A 166 1.73 5.51 10.66
CA MET A 166 2.02 5.67 9.24
C MET A 166 0.85 6.28 8.47
N LEU A 167 -0.39 6.05 8.92
CA LEU A 167 -1.55 6.76 8.37
C LEU A 167 -1.48 8.27 8.65
N GLU A 168 -0.91 8.69 9.80
CA GLU A 168 -0.64 10.13 10.05
C GLU A 168 0.38 10.70 9.06
N VAL A 169 1.43 9.91 8.72
CA VAL A 169 2.42 10.32 7.71
C VAL A 169 1.76 10.51 6.34
N VAL A 170 0.95 9.55 5.90
CA VAL A 170 0.22 9.65 4.63
C VAL A 170 -0.67 10.89 4.61
N LYS A 171 -1.46 11.11 5.66
CA LYS A 171 -2.33 12.29 5.80
C LYS A 171 -1.54 13.61 5.79
N LEU A 172 -0.40 13.67 6.48
CA LEU A 172 0.50 14.83 6.49
C LEU A 172 0.99 15.13 5.07
N LEU A 173 1.50 14.12 4.37
CA LEU A 173 2.05 14.29 3.03
C LEU A 173 0.97 14.72 2.03
N MET A 174 -0.22 14.13 2.08
CA MET A 174 -1.34 14.55 1.23
C MET A 174 -1.77 15.99 1.52
N ALA A 175 -1.83 16.41 2.80
CA ALA A 175 -2.12 17.78 3.19
C ALA A 175 -1.04 18.81 2.78
N LYS A 176 0.14 18.32 2.40
CA LYS A 176 1.27 19.11 1.89
C LYS A 176 1.49 18.92 0.37
N ASP A 177 0.44 18.56 -0.35
CA ASP A 177 0.40 18.38 -1.80
C ASP A 177 1.39 17.35 -2.35
N PHE A 178 1.74 16.32 -1.55
CA PHE A 178 2.45 15.17 -2.08
C PHE A 178 1.48 14.23 -2.81
N ARG A 179 1.90 13.74 -3.96
CA ARG A 179 1.26 12.62 -4.63
C ARG A 179 1.74 11.32 -3.98
N VAL A 180 0.87 10.72 -3.17
CA VAL A 180 1.17 9.47 -2.47
C VAL A 180 0.81 8.27 -3.37
N TYR A 181 1.69 7.29 -3.42
CA TYR A 181 1.50 6.01 -4.11
C TYR A 181 1.84 4.85 -3.19
N VAL A 182 1.12 3.76 -3.32
CA VAL A 182 1.51 2.46 -2.76
C VAL A 182 2.25 1.68 -3.85
N CYS A 183 3.40 1.08 -3.52
CA CYS A 183 4.21 0.27 -4.44
C CYS A 183 4.60 -1.04 -3.73
N SER A 184 3.74 -2.05 -3.83
CA SER A 184 3.77 -3.28 -3.03
C SER A 184 4.07 -4.52 -3.85
N GLY A 185 4.57 -5.55 -3.15
CA GLY A 185 4.65 -6.92 -3.66
C GLY A 185 3.31 -7.67 -3.67
N SER A 186 2.28 -7.16 -2.99
CA SER A 186 0.93 -7.72 -3.01
C SER A 186 0.24 -7.48 -4.36
N ASP A 187 -0.77 -8.30 -4.68
CA ASP A 187 -1.50 -8.17 -5.94
C ASP A 187 -2.22 -6.82 -6.04
N ARG A 188 -2.15 -6.19 -7.21
CA ARG A 188 -2.74 -4.87 -7.48
C ARG A 188 -4.24 -4.83 -7.27
N LEU A 189 -4.96 -5.87 -7.69
CA LEU A 189 -6.41 -5.95 -7.54
C LEU A 189 -6.80 -6.08 -6.07
N LEU A 190 -6.01 -6.82 -5.29
CA LEU A 190 -6.16 -6.88 -3.84
C LEU A 190 -5.96 -5.51 -3.19
N LEU A 191 -4.88 -4.79 -3.53
CA LEU A 191 -4.61 -3.45 -2.99
C LEU A 191 -5.76 -2.48 -3.28
N ARG A 192 -6.41 -2.59 -4.44
CA ARG A 192 -7.56 -1.75 -4.82
C ARG A 192 -8.81 -1.96 -3.97
N GLU A 193 -8.90 -3.09 -3.28
CA GLU A 193 -9.98 -3.35 -2.32
C GLU A 193 -9.58 -2.99 -0.88
N VAL A 194 -8.32 -3.22 -0.50
CA VAL A 194 -7.87 -3.06 0.88
C VAL A 194 -7.53 -1.61 1.21
N VAL A 195 -6.91 -0.85 0.29
CA VAL A 195 -6.38 0.48 0.59
C VAL A 195 -7.45 1.59 0.61
N PRO A 196 -8.34 1.73 -0.39
CA PRO A 196 -9.25 2.88 -0.47
C PRO A 196 -10.20 3.06 0.71
N PRO A 197 -10.68 2.00 1.41
CA PRO A 197 -11.53 2.18 2.58
C PRO A 197 -10.87 2.91 3.76
N VAL A 198 -9.53 2.95 3.81
CA VAL A 198 -8.74 3.51 4.93
C VAL A 198 -7.93 4.72 4.50
N ILE A 199 -7.37 4.68 3.30
CA ILE A 199 -6.56 5.75 2.71
C ILE A 199 -7.24 6.18 1.42
N ASP A 200 -7.67 7.43 1.35
CA ASP A 200 -8.32 8.00 0.15
C ASP A 200 -7.32 8.15 -1.00
N LEU A 201 -6.95 7.02 -1.59
CA LEU A 201 -6.10 6.93 -2.77
C LEU A 201 -6.90 6.37 -3.95
N PRO A 202 -6.87 7.04 -5.10
CA PRO A 202 -7.50 6.52 -6.31
C PRO A 202 -6.77 5.26 -6.81
N PRO A 203 -7.46 4.34 -7.50
CA PRO A 203 -6.92 3.04 -7.92
C PRO A 203 -5.66 3.10 -8.78
N ASP A 204 -5.45 4.20 -9.51
CA ASP A 204 -4.26 4.46 -10.34
C ASP A 204 -2.99 4.78 -9.52
N ARG A 205 -3.13 5.03 -8.22
CA ARG A 205 -2.00 5.21 -7.29
C ARG A 205 -1.63 3.95 -6.52
N LEU A 206 -2.22 2.82 -6.86
CA LEU A 206 -1.96 1.53 -6.24
C LEU A 206 -1.21 0.62 -7.22
N ILE A 207 0.10 0.54 -7.04
CA ILE A 207 1.03 -0.26 -7.84
C ILE A 207 1.30 -1.55 -7.07
N GLY A 208 1.00 -2.68 -7.68
CA GLY A 208 1.18 -4.00 -7.08
C GLY A 208 1.84 -4.99 -8.03
N SER A 209 1.91 -6.23 -7.60
CA SER A 209 2.14 -7.35 -8.50
C SER A 209 0.98 -7.49 -9.47
N ASP A 210 1.25 -7.92 -10.68
CA ASP A 210 0.23 -8.08 -11.70
C ASP A 210 -0.07 -9.56 -11.96
N SER A 211 -1.32 -9.92 -11.73
CA SER A 211 -1.91 -11.19 -12.16
C SER A 211 -2.51 -11.05 -13.55
N ALA A 212 -2.50 -12.13 -14.32
CA ALA A 212 -3.13 -12.15 -15.63
C ALA A 212 -4.64 -11.90 -15.50
N ILE A 213 -5.14 -10.99 -16.32
CA ILE A 213 -6.56 -10.73 -16.54
C ILE A 213 -6.85 -11.12 -17.98
N VAL A 214 -7.88 -11.93 -18.18
CA VAL A 214 -8.26 -12.42 -19.52
C VAL A 214 -9.76 -12.26 -19.72
N ALA A 215 -10.19 -12.17 -20.98
CA ALA A 215 -11.61 -12.28 -21.30
C ALA A 215 -12.05 -13.75 -21.20
N ARG A 216 -13.22 -14.01 -20.63
CA ARG A 216 -13.76 -15.38 -20.53
C ARG A 216 -13.88 -16.04 -21.92
N GLY A 217 -14.29 -15.30 -22.93
CA GLY A 217 -14.36 -15.75 -24.31
C GLY A 217 -13.02 -15.94 -25.02
N GLN A 218 -11.91 -15.51 -24.41
CA GLN A 218 -10.57 -15.63 -24.99
C GLN A 218 -10.10 -17.10 -25.10
N ASN A 219 -10.57 -17.99 -24.21
CA ASN A 219 -10.34 -19.45 -24.28
C ASN A 219 -8.86 -19.83 -24.47
N GLY A 220 -7.94 -19.17 -23.74
CA GLY A 220 -6.51 -19.44 -23.80
C GLY A 220 -5.78 -18.90 -25.03
N ARG A 221 -6.47 -18.22 -25.96
CA ARG A 221 -5.83 -17.53 -27.09
C ARG A 221 -4.91 -16.41 -26.57
N ASP A 222 -3.86 -16.12 -27.32
CA ASP A 222 -3.02 -14.95 -27.04
C ASP A 222 -3.82 -13.64 -27.19
N GLY A 223 -3.51 -12.63 -26.38
CA GLY A 223 -4.19 -11.33 -26.45
C GLY A 223 -4.08 -10.63 -27.79
N LEU A 224 -2.98 -10.85 -28.53
CA LEU A 224 -2.82 -10.32 -29.89
C LEU A 224 -3.69 -11.04 -30.92
N ALA A 225 -4.21 -12.23 -30.59
CA ALA A 225 -5.08 -13.04 -31.43
C ALA A 225 -6.56 -13.01 -31.00
N TYR A 226 -6.89 -12.07 -30.09
CA TYR A 226 -8.25 -11.94 -29.57
C TYR A 226 -8.68 -10.47 -29.48
N THR A 227 -9.87 -10.19 -29.97
CA THR A 227 -10.54 -8.89 -29.80
C THR A 227 -11.61 -9.03 -28.73
N TYR A 228 -11.59 -8.21 -27.69
CA TYR A 228 -12.58 -8.15 -26.62
C TYR A 228 -13.99 -7.89 -27.23
N GLN A 229 -14.93 -8.73 -26.89
CA GLN A 229 -16.33 -8.62 -27.39
C GLN A 229 -17.16 -7.82 -26.37
N GLN A 230 -18.28 -7.25 -26.83
CA GLN A 230 -19.12 -6.41 -25.96
C GLN A 230 -19.79 -7.20 -24.82
N ASP A 231 -19.96 -8.50 -24.97
CA ASP A 231 -20.52 -9.43 -23.99
C ASP A 231 -19.48 -10.22 -23.22
N ASP A 232 -18.18 -9.92 -23.42
CA ASP A 232 -17.12 -10.53 -22.66
C ASP A 232 -17.12 -10.07 -21.20
N VAL A 233 -16.65 -10.95 -20.32
CA VAL A 233 -16.41 -10.68 -18.92
C VAL A 233 -14.93 -10.92 -18.60
N LEU A 234 -14.30 -9.96 -17.92
CA LEU A 234 -12.92 -10.12 -17.45
C LEU A 234 -12.86 -11.06 -16.25
N VAL A 235 -11.91 -11.99 -16.28
CA VAL A 235 -11.68 -12.97 -15.23
C VAL A 235 -10.20 -13.05 -14.86
N MET A 236 -9.94 -13.51 -13.66
CA MET A 236 -8.60 -13.85 -13.18
C MET A 236 -8.01 -14.99 -14.02
N GLY A 237 -6.88 -14.74 -14.67
CA GLY A 237 -6.22 -15.73 -15.53
C GLY A 237 -5.41 -16.79 -14.79
N GLY A 238 -5.19 -16.62 -13.49
CA GLY A 238 -4.45 -17.57 -12.65
C GLY A 238 -2.96 -17.69 -12.99
N LYS A 239 -2.32 -16.62 -13.42
CA LYS A 239 -0.89 -16.54 -13.72
C LYS A 239 -0.32 -15.22 -13.20
N CYS A 240 0.79 -15.27 -12.49
CA CYS A 240 1.56 -14.07 -12.14
C CYS A 240 2.30 -13.56 -13.38
N ILE A 241 2.11 -12.31 -13.73
CA ILE A 241 2.77 -11.63 -14.87
C ILE A 241 4.01 -10.91 -14.38
N VAL A 242 3.88 -10.14 -13.30
CA VAL A 242 4.98 -9.41 -12.68
C VAL A 242 4.84 -9.52 -11.17
N LYS A 243 5.91 -9.98 -10.50
CA LYS A 243 6.04 -9.84 -9.04
C LYS A 243 6.76 -8.53 -8.74
N ASN A 244 6.05 -7.58 -8.13
CA ASN A 244 6.54 -6.22 -7.90
C ASN A 244 7.38 -6.12 -6.62
N LEU A 245 8.50 -6.83 -6.58
CA LEU A 245 9.46 -6.84 -5.46
C LEU A 245 10.87 -6.48 -5.94
N GLN A 246 11.71 -6.04 -5.03
CA GLN A 246 13.11 -5.70 -5.29
C GLN A 246 13.26 -4.75 -6.49
N MET A 247 14.10 -5.10 -7.46
CA MET A 247 14.34 -4.26 -8.64
C MET A 247 13.07 -3.99 -9.44
N ASN A 248 12.10 -4.90 -9.43
CA ASN A 248 10.85 -4.72 -10.21
C ASN A 248 10.00 -3.53 -9.72
N LYS A 249 10.15 -3.08 -8.47
CA LYS A 249 9.51 -1.84 -7.98
C LYS A 249 9.99 -0.60 -8.76
N VAL A 250 11.24 -0.56 -9.20
CA VAL A 250 11.80 0.60 -9.92
C VAL A 250 11.17 0.80 -11.30
N PRO A 251 11.19 -0.19 -12.22
CA PRO A 251 10.52 -0.02 -13.51
C PRO A 251 9.00 0.17 -13.38
N ALA A 252 8.36 -0.36 -12.34
CA ALA A 252 6.94 -0.08 -12.06
C ALA A 252 6.73 1.43 -11.76
N ILE A 253 7.54 2.02 -10.87
CA ILE A 253 7.53 3.46 -10.58
C ILE A 253 7.77 4.27 -11.85
N VAL A 254 8.76 3.91 -12.65
CA VAL A 254 9.11 4.63 -13.88
C VAL A 254 7.95 4.63 -14.89
N ARG A 255 7.29 3.48 -15.06
CA ARG A 255 6.19 3.31 -16.04
C ARG A 255 4.88 3.96 -15.60
N GLU A 256 4.55 3.85 -14.31
CA GLU A 256 3.22 4.21 -13.82
C GLU A 256 3.17 5.61 -13.21
N ILE A 257 4.26 6.07 -12.59
CA ILE A 257 4.34 7.41 -12.01
C ILE A 257 4.99 8.41 -12.97
N GLY A 258 6.04 8.00 -13.69
CA GLY A 258 6.79 8.82 -14.64
C GLY A 258 7.63 9.93 -14.00
N VAL A 259 7.64 10.02 -12.67
CA VAL A 259 8.42 10.99 -11.87
C VAL A 259 9.15 10.23 -10.79
N GLN A 260 10.45 10.52 -10.62
CA GLN A 260 11.24 9.93 -9.54
C GLN A 260 10.70 10.39 -8.19
N PRO A 261 10.42 9.47 -7.25
CA PRO A 261 9.95 9.84 -5.92
C PRO A 261 10.99 10.65 -5.15
N VAL A 262 10.54 11.54 -4.28
CA VAL A 262 11.39 12.28 -3.35
C VAL A 262 11.28 11.74 -1.92
N LEU A 263 10.31 10.87 -1.65
CA LEU A 263 10.16 10.12 -0.41
C LEU A 263 9.85 8.65 -0.73
N ALA A 264 10.51 7.74 0.00
CA ALA A 264 10.20 6.30 -0.05
C ALA A 264 10.18 5.72 1.35
N PHE A 265 9.20 4.82 1.60
CA PHE A 265 9.02 4.11 2.86
C PHE A 265 8.92 2.61 2.57
N GLY A 266 9.73 1.82 3.27
CA GLY A 266 9.75 0.37 3.18
C GLY A 266 10.08 -0.27 4.52
N ASN A 267 10.14 -1.61 4.59
CA ASN A 267 10.41 -2.34 5.83
C ASN A 267 11.37 -3.51 5.66
N SER A 268 11.79 -3.78 4.44
CA SER A 268 12.61 -4.95 4.14
C SER A 268 13.57 -4.72 2.99
N PHE A 269 14.50 -5.65 2.77
CA PHE A 269 15.41 -5.59 1.63
C PHE A 269 14.71 -5.71 0.28
N SER A 270 13.44 -6.16 0.25
CA SER A 270 12.64 -6.14 -0.98
C SER A 270 12.32 -4.71 -1.46
N ASP A 271 12.45 -3.72 -0.57
CA ASP A 271 12.19 -2.30 -0.83
C ASP A 271 13.48 -1.51 -1.12
N ALA A 272 14.65 -2.12 -0.88
CA ALA A 272 15.94 -1.47 -1.02
C ALA A 272 16.12 -0.79 -2.38
N SER A 273 15.70 -1.45 -3.48
CA SER A 273 15.79 -0.88 -4.82
C SER A 273 14.93 0.38 -4.98
N MET A 274 13.72 0.39 -4.38
CA MET A 274 12.82 1.55 -4.39
C MET A 274 13.42 2.73 -3.62
N LEU A 275 13.96 2.48 -2.41
CA LEU A 275 14.60 3.51 -1.61
C LEU A 275 15.86 4.05 -2.32
N ASN A 276 16.71 3.16 -2.81
CA ASN A 276 17.94 3.54 -3.51
C ASN A 276 17.64 4.33 -4.80
N TYR A 277 16.62 3.95 -5.56
CA TYR A 277 16.19 4.71 -6.72
C TYR A 277 15.71 6.11 -6.32
N THR A 278 14.95 6.23 -5.24
CA THR A 278 14.49 7.51 -4.71
C THR A 278 15.66 8.43 -4.35
N LEU A 279 16.71 7.90 -3.75
CA LEU A 279 17.88 8.67 -3.29
C LEU A 279 18.89 8.94 -4.41
N SER A 280 19.04 8.02 -5.37
CA SER A 280 20.14 8.06 -6.34
C SER A 280 19.91 9.11 -7.42
N ARG A 281 20.86 10.07 -7.54
CA ARG A 281 20.86 11.08 -8.59
C ARG A 281 19.54 11.85 -8.72
N ASN A 282 18.82 12.00 -7.59
CA ASN A 282 17.59 12.74 -7.59
C ASN A 282 17.89 14.24 -7.76
N PRO A 283 17.22 14.95 -8.68
CA PRO A 283 17.42 16.39 -8.86
C PRO A 283 16.90 17.21 -7.65
N HIS A 284 16.12 16.60 -6.77
CA HIS A 284 15.57 17.19 -5.57
C HIS A 284 16.13 16.51 -4.32
N LYS A 285 16.07 17.20 -3.18
CA LYS A 285 16.31 16.58 -1.88
C LYS A 285 15.34 15.42 -1.68
N ALA A 286 15.87 14.25 -1.30
CA ALA A 286 15.08 13.04 -1.14
C ALA A 286 15.45 12.30 0.14
N LEU A 287 14.48 11.61 0.75
CA LEU A 287 14.69 10.75 1.92
C LEU A 287 14.08 9.36 1.70
N GLY A 288 14.72 8.36 2.31
CA GLY A 288 14.23 6.99 2.36
C GLY A 288 14.13 6.52 3.81
N PHE A 289 13.00 5.94 4.19
CA PHE A 289 12.71 5.46 5.53
C PHE A 289 12.53 3.95 5.54
N MET A 290 13.13 3.28 6.52
CA MET A 290 13.01 1.83 6.72
C MET A 290 12.41 1.54 8.08
N LEU A 291 11.19 0.98 8.09
CA LEU A 291 10.52 0.55 9.30
C LEU A 291 11.18 -0.72 9.84
N LEU A 292 11.39 -0.71 11.13
CA LEU A 292 11.97 -1.83 11.86
C LEU A 292 10.87 -2.60 12.57
N CYS A 293 10.76 -3.90 12.30
CA CYS A 293 9.85 -4.78 13.02
C CYS A 293 10.42 -5.15 14.42
N ASP A 294 10.72 -4.14 15.24
CA ASP A 294 11.43 -4.30 16.52
C ASP A 294 10.52 -4.30 17.76
N ASP A 295 9.20 -4.18 17.58
CA ASP A 295 8.24 -4.29 18.67
C ASP A 295 7.74 -5.71 18.83
N THR A 296 8.05 -6.35 19.95
CA THR A 296 7.61 -7.71 20.27
C THR A 296 6.50 -7.74 21.31
N GLU A 297 6.04 -6.58 21.78
CA GLU A 297 4.95 -6.46 22.75
C GLU A 297 3.63 -6.13 22.08
N ARG A 298 3.64 -5.13 21.19
CA ARG A 298 2.44 -4.63 20.50
C ARG A 298 2.26 -5.22 19.11
N GLU A 299 3.35 -5.81 18.55
CA GLU A 299 3.39 -6.46 17.24
C GLU A 299 4.19 -7.79 17.33
N TYR A 300 4.09 -8.64 16.31
CA TYR A 300 4.92 -9.83 16.13
C TYR A 300 6.25 -9.43 15.50
N GLY A 301 7.08 -8.72 16.28
CA GLY A 301 8.37 -8.24 15.82
C GLY A 301 9.37 -9.36 15.54
N ASN A 302 10.31 -9.08 14.65
CA ASN A 302 11.44 -9.95 14.34
C ASN A 302 12.74 -9.18 14.60
N LEU A 303 13.30 -9.34 15.80
CA LEU A 303 14.47 -8.59 16.23
C LEU A 303 15.71 -8.86 15.36
N ALA A 304 15.84 -10.06 14.81
CA ALA A 304 16.93 -10.41 13.90
C ALA A 304 16.82 -9.67 12.56
N LYS A 305 15.61 -9.62 11.99
CA LYS A 305 15.30 -8.82 10.78
C LYS A 305 15.52 -7.34 11.06
N ALA A 306 14.95 -6.82 12.15
CA ALA A 306 15.05 -5.42 12.54
C ALA A 306 16.51 -4.97 12.69
N ARG A 307 17.37 -5.77 13.35
CA ARG A 307 18.79 -5.49 13.48
C ARG A 307 19.50 -5.41 12.13
N LYS A 308 19.29 -6.40 11.24
CA LYS A 308 19.88 -6.40 9.89
C LYS A 308 19.48 -5.18 9.08
N VAL A 309 18.20 -4.80 9.13
CA VAL A 309 17.69 -3.62 8.43
C VAL A 309 18.31 -2.34 9.03
N ARG A 310 18.37 -2.23 10.36
CA ARG A 310 19.00 -1.09 11.06
C ARG A 310 20.47 -0.92 10.67
N GLU A 311 21.24 -2.01 10.66
CA GLU A 311 22.65 -2.01 10.26
C GLU A 311 22.84 -1.55 8.82
N ALA A 312 21.90 -1.87 7.92
CA ALA A 312 21.94 -1.45 6.53
C ALA A 312 21.56 0.03 6.31
N CYS A 313 20.83 0.65 7.25
CA CYS A 313 20.35 2.03 7.08
C CYS A 313 21.50 3.03 6.88
N GLY A 314 22.51 3.04 7.77
CA GLY A 314 23.62 3.99 7.70
C GLY A 314 24.37 3.96 6.36
N PRO A 315 24.89 2.79 5.91
CA PRO A 315 25.61 2.67 4.63
C PRO A 315 24.79 3.08 3.41
N ASN A 316 23.46 2.93 3.46
CA ASN A 316 22.57 3.26 2.33
C ASN A 316 21.93 4.65 2.44
N GLY A 317 22.17 5.39 3.50
CA GLY A 317 21.54 6.70 3.72
C GLY A 317 20.04 6.62 4.01
N TRP A 318 19.56 5.46 4.49
CA TRP A 318 18.17 5.29 4.92
C TRP A 318 18.01 5.71 6.37
N ILE A 319 16.83 6.20 6.72
CA ILE A 319 16.46 6.59 8.09
C ILE A 319 15.67 5.44 8.70
N PRO A 320 16.16 4.82 9.78
CA PRO A 320 15.42 3.78 10.48
C PRO A 320 14.23 4.37 11.25
N VAL A 321 13.08 3.69 11.20
CA VAL A 321 11.90 3.99 12.01
C VAL A 321 11.66 2.82 12.96
N SER A 322 11.78 3.02 14.25
CA SER A 322 11.53 2.00 15.26
C SER A 322 10.05 1.96 15.63
N MET A 323 9.38 0.84 15.39
CA MET A 323 7.99 0.67 15.85
C MET A 323 7.91 0.74 17.37
N LYS A 324 8.93 0.22 18.06
CA LYS A 324 9.01 0.17 19.53
C LYS A 324 9.28 1.54 20.14
N ASP A 325 10.30 2.26 19.62
CA ASP A 325 10.85 3.43 20.27
C ASP A 325 10.29 4.75 19.70
N ASP A 326 9.89 4.79 18.41
CA ASP A 326 9.40 6.01 17.79
C ASP A 326 7.89 6.20 17.90
N TRP A 327 7.11 5.12 18.15
CA TRP A 327 5.65 5.18 18.15
C TRP A 327 5.05 5.03 19.55
N THR A 328 3.96 5.75 19.82
CA THR A 328 3.19 5.63 21.06
C THR A 328 2.21 4.47 21.02
N THR A 329 1.69 4.12 19.85
CA THR A 329 0.81 2.98 19.57
C THR A 329 1.07 2.44 18.18
N ILE A 330 0.59 1.22 17.85
CA ILE A 330 0.61 0.66 16.50
C ILE A 330 -0.80 0.64 15.91
N TYR A 331 -1.75 -0.01 16.62
CA TYR A 331 -3.14 -0.23 16.16
C TYR A 331 -4.19 0.44 17.03
N GLY A 332 -3.79 1.24 18.04
CA GLY A 332 -4.69 1.84 19.04
C GLY A 332 -4.92 0.94 20.26
N ASP A 333 -5.51 1.55 21.30
CA ASP A 333 -5.60 0.94 22.66
C ASP A 333 -6.55 -0.29 22.73
N GLY A 334 -7.47 -0.42 21.77
CA GLY A 334 -8.42 -1.54 21.69
C GLY A 334 -7.84 -2.83 21.14
N VAL A 335 -6.63 -2.79 20.55
CA VAL A 335 -6.00 -3.94 19.92
C VAL A 335 -4.92 -4.51 20.83
N LYS A 336 -4.96 -5.84 21.02
CA LYS A 336 -3.96 -6.54 21.83
C LYS A 336 -3.41 -7.72 21.07
N ARG A 337 -2.09 -7.87 21.08
CA ARG A 337 -1.40 -9.09 20.67
C ARG A 337 -1.80 -10.25 21.59
N LYS A 338 -2.03 -11.44 21.03
CA LYS A 338 -2.34 -12.69 21.77
C LYS A 338 -1.08 -13.38 22.28
#